data_0514e6ca38eda809bea1aa8d974e79d9
#
_entry.id   0514e6ca38eda809bea1aa8d974e79d9
#
_cell.length_a   1.000
_cell.length_b   1.000
_cell.length_c   1.000
_cell.angle_alpha   90.00
_cell.angle_beta   90.00
_cell.angle_gamma   90.00
#
_symmetry.space_group_name_H-M   'P 1'
#
loop_
_entity.id
_entity.type
_entity.pdbx_description
1 polymer ?
#
loop_
_entity_poly.entity_id
_entity_poly.type
_entity_poly.pdbx_seq_one_letter_code
_entity_poly.pdbx_strand_id
1 'polypeptide(L)'
;MPDERIDLRFYAELCDLLPRRHRSGRISHRLIATQTVKDLVESYGVPHTEVEVILADGVSVGWEHRPRAGARISVFPVFEAFDVRPLVRLRPAPLRETRFVLDGHLGALARRLRLLGFDCLYDTDADDDDLVEISVRGRRILLTRDRLLLRRRAVTHGYLLRSDRPAEQVREVVRRFQLGGSIAPFTRCPACNGELVRVEKAAIEHRLPPGTRRTYDEFH
;
A
#
# COMPACT_ATOMS: atom_id res chain seq x y z
N MET A 1 15.50 35.15 -20.04
CA MET A 1 14.38 34.22 -19.88
C MET A 1 14.34 33.84 -18.42
N PRO A 2 13.22 34.01 -17.70
CA PRO A 2 13.15 33.53 -16.32
C PRO A 2 13.40 32.02 -16.32
N ASP A 3 14.15 31.59 -15.33
CA ASP A 3 14.50 30.17 -15.17
C ASP A 3 13.18 29.39 -14.93
N GLU A 4 12.70 28.67 -15.95
CA GLU A 4 11.48 27.88 -15.89
C GLU A 4 11.68 26.61 -15.04
N ARG A 5 12.36 26.77 -13.93
CA ARG A 5 12.66 25.67 -13.01
C ARG A 5 11.84 25.77 -11.74
N ILE A 6 11.64 24.62 -11.13
CA ILE A 6 11.08 24.46 -9.79
C ILE A 6 11.99 23.55 -8.95
N ASP A 7 11.97 23.74 -7.64
CA ASP A 7 12.71 22.92 -6.70
C ASP A 7 11.78 21.89 -6.08
N LEU A 8 12.01 20.59 -6.37
CA LEU A 8 11.31 19.48 -5.76
C LEU A 8 12.12 18.92 -4.58
N ARG A 9 11.44 18.65 -3.49
CA ARG A 9 12.03 17.97 -2.34
C ARG A 9 11.13 16.83 -1.87
N PHE A 10 11.65 15.61 -1.97
CA PHE A 10 11.02 14.42 -1.43
C PHE A 10 11.59 14.10 -0.05
N TYR A 11 10.75 13.62 0.86
CA TYR A 11 11.13 13.36 2.23
C TYR A 11 11.04 11.88 2.59
N ALA A 12 11.84 11.50 3.58
CA ALA A 12 11.88 10.18 4.20
C ALA A 12 11.92 9.02 3.17
N GLU A 13 11.09 8.00 3.35
CA GLU A 13 11.05 6.80 2.51
C GLU A 13 10.68 7.05 1.05
N LEU A 14 10.13 8.21 0.69
CA LEU A 14 9.91 8.56 -0.72
C LEU A 14 11.21 8.66 -1.49
N CYS A 15 12.32 9.00 -0.82
CA CYS A 15 13.65 9.05 -1.43
C CYS A 15 14.11 7.70 -1.98
N ASP A 16 13.67 6.60 -1.36
CA ASP A 16 14.00 5.24 -1.80
C ASP A 16 13.33 4.86 -3.12
N LEU A 17 12.20 5.51 -3.43
CA LEU A 17 11.43 5.30 -4.65
C LEU A 17 12.02 6.05 -5.84
N LEU A 18 12.84 7.06 -5.59
CA LEU A 18 13.46 7.88 -6.63
C LEU A 18 14.54 7.11 -7.40
N PRO A 19 14.79 7.48 -8.68
CA PRO A 19 15.96 7.03 -9.41
C PRO A 19 17.24 7.29 -8.62
N ARG A 20 18.23 6.40 -8.73
CA ARG A 20 19.49 6.45 -7.95
C ARG A 20 20.13 7.84 -7.89
N ARG A 21 20.15 8.57 -9.02
CA ARG A 21 20.71 9.93 -9.13
C ARG A 21 19.98 10.99 -8.32
N HIS A 22 18.74 10.71 -7.88
CA HIS A 22 17.87 11.64 -7.17
C HIS A 22 17.56 11.25 -5.72
N ARG A 23 18.21 10.21 -5.19
CA ARG A 23 17.96 9.70 -3.84
C ARG A 23 18.28 10.68 -2.71
N SER A 24 18.99 11.77 -3.00
CA SER A 24 19.12 12.89 -2.04
C SER A 24 17.79 13.58 -1.74
N GLY A 25 16.74 13.28 -2.52
CA GLY A 25 15.43 13.89 -2.40
C GLY A 25 15.33 15.31 -2.94
N ARG A 26 16.41 15.91 -3.44
CA ARG A 26 16.43 17.28 -3.99
C ARG A 26 16.59 17.22 -5.51
N ILE A 27 15.67 17.86 -6.22
CA ILE A 27 15.62 17.83 -7.68
C ILE A 27 15.27 19.23 -8.20
N SER A 28 16.13 19.79 -9.05
CA SER A 28 15.77 20.96 -9.84
C SER A 28 15.16 20.47 -11.15
N HIS A 29 13.87 20.76 -11.36
CA HIS A 29 13.07 20.29 -12.50
C HIS A 29 12.74 21.44 -13.44
N ARG A 30 12.89 21.22 -14.74
CA ARG A 30 12.43 22.17 -15.74
C ARG A 30 10.90 22.03 -15.88
N LEU A 31 10.18 23.08 -15.55
CA LEU A 31 8.72 23.09 -15.55
C LEU A 31 8.17 23.02 -16.99
N ILE A 32 7.17 22.18 -17.17
CA ILE A 32 6.31 22.16 -18.37
C ILE A 32 4.98 22.82 -18.00
N ALA A 33 4.56 23.83 -18.72
CA ALA A 33 3.46 24.73 -18.36
C ALA A 33 2.10 24.04 -18.02
N THR A 34 1.86 22.85 -18.55
CA THR A 34 0.61 22.09 -18.32
C THR A 34 0.72 21.05 -17.20
N GLN A 35 1.89 20.88 -16.61
CA GLN A 35 2.20 19.79 -15.70
C GLN A 35 1.60 20.05 -14.31
N THR A 36 0.86 19.07 -13.80
CA THR A 36 0.36 19.08 -12.42
C THR A 36 1.42 18.55 -11.43
N VAL A 37 1.22 18.81 -10.15
CA VAL A 37 2.08 18.22 -9.10
C VAL A 37 2.00 16.69 -9.12
N LYS A 38 0.85 16.11 -9.47
CA LYS A 38 0.71 14.66 -9.64
C LYS A 38 1.63 14.15 -10.73
N ASP A 39 1.60 14.76 -11.91
CA ASP A 39 2.46 14.38 -13.04
C ASP A 39 3.95 14.48 -12.67
N LEU A 40 4.31 15.55 -11.96
CA LEU A 40 5.67 15.74 -11.45
C LEU A 40 6.11 14.60 -10.55
N VAL A 41 5.36 14.30 -9.50
CA VAL A 41 5.70 13.27 -8.51
C VAL A 41 5.81 11.91 -9.19
N GLU A 42 4.84 11.56 -10.03
CA GLU A 42 4.81 10.27 -10.73
C GLU A 42 5.89 10.14 -11.80
N SER A 43 6.31 11.24 -12.43
CA SER A 43 7.42 11.23 -13.39
C SER A 43 8.76 10.79 -12.78
N TYR A 44 8.92 10.99 -11.49
CA TYR A 44 10.07 10.51 -10.72
C TYR A 44 9.89 9.10 -10.15
N GLY A 45 8.81 8.41 -10.49
CA GLY A 45 8.55 7.02 -10.10
C GLY A 45 7.94 6.85 -8.71
N VAL A 46 7.46 7.93 -8.09
CA VAL A 46 6.75 7.89 -6.81
C VAL A 46 5.25 7.78 -7.08
N PRO A 47 4.60 6.66 -6.73
CA PRO A 47 3.15 6.52 -6.88
C PRO A 47 2.43 7.52 -5.97
N HIS A 48 1.32 8.08 -6.44
CA HIS A 48 0.52 9.02 -5.64
C HIS A 48 -0.03 8.40 -4.35
N THR A 49 -0.20 7.08 -4.31
CA THR A 49 -0.63 6.32 -3.12
C THR A 49 0.37 6.33 -1.97
N GLU A 50 1.64 6.69 -2.23
CA GLU A 50 2.70 6.80 -1.23
C GLU A 50 2.81 8.20 -0.60
N VAL A 51 2.06 9.17 -1.11
CA VAL A 51 2.13 10.58 -0.71
C VAL A 51 0.92 10.98 0.10
N GLU A 52 1.13 11.65 1.23
CA GLU A 52 0.06 12.18 2.08
C GLU A 52 -0.14 13.68 1.92
N VAL A 53 0.95 14.45 1.89
CA VAL A 53 0.92 15.91 1.86
C VAL A 53 1.90 16.45 0.82
N ILE A 54 1.47 17.47 0.11
CA ILE A 54 2.33 18.29 -0.75
C ILE A 54 2.20 19.75 -0.33
N LEU A 55 3.35 20.39 -0.19
CA LEU A 55 3.42 21.84 0.04
C LEU A 55 4.03 22.52 -1.20
N ALA A 56 3.33 23.54 -1.72
CA ALA A 56 3.87 24.48 -2.70
C ALA A 56 4.16 25.79 -1.97
N ASP A 57 5.42 26.21 -1.93
CA ASP A 57 5.90 27.39 -1.21
C ASP A 57 5.42 27.46 0.26
N GLY A 58 5.32 26.31 0.92
CA GLY A 58 4.86 26.18 2.29
C GLY A 58 3.35 26.06 2.47
N VAL A 59 2.56 26.20 1.41
CA VAL A 59 1.10 26.06 1.44
C VAL A 59 0.70 24.67 0.95
N SER A 60 -0.21 24.02 1.67
CA SER A 60 -0.73 22.69 1.32
C SER A 60 -1.60 22.75 0.07
N VAL A 61 -1.32 21.85 -0.90
CA VAL A 61 -1.99 21.82 -2.21
C VAL A 61 -2.48 20.42 -2.57
N GLY A 62 -3.49 20.37 -3.45
CA GLY A 62 -4.01 19.12 -4.02
C GLY A 62 -3.22 18.66 -5.24
N TRP A 63 -3.56 17.47 -5.76
CA TRP A 63 -2.91 16.84 -6.91
C TRP A 63 -2.99 17.65 -8.20
N GLU A 64 -4.06 18.38 -8.40
CA GLU A 64 -4.33 19.19 -9.63
C GLU A 64 -3.58 20.54 -9.61
N HIS A 65 -2.86 20.84 -8.53
CA HIS A 65 -2.08 22.07 -8.44
C HIS A 65 -1.02 22.13 -9.54
N ARG A 66 -0.92 23.29 -10.21
CA ARG A 66 0.08 23.58 -11.25
C ARG A 66 1.11 24.54 -10.68
N PRO A 67 2.35 24.10 -10.46
CA PRO A 67 3.40 24.95 -9.94
C PRO A 67 3.73 26.10 -10.89
N ARG A 68 4.17 27.20 -10.33
CA ARG A 68 4.75 28.33 -11.10
C ARG A 68 6.27 28.16 -11.17
N ALA A 69 6.89 28.81 -12.15
CA ALA A 69 8.33 28.91 -12.21
C ALA A 69 8.90 29.49 -10.90
N GLY A 70 9.98 28.91 -10.40
CA GLY A 70 10.61 29.27 -9.12
C GLY A 70 9.94 28.65 -7.87
N ALA A 71 8.82 27.95 -8.01
CA ALA A 71 8.14 27.36 -6.86
C ALA A 71 8.98 26.24 -6.19
N ARG A 72 8.83 26.13 -4.88
CA ARG A 72 9.39 25.02 -4.07
C ARG A 72 8.29 24.04 -3.73
N ILE A 73 8.42 22.82 -4.22
CA ILE A 73 7.45 21.72 -3.97
C ILE A 73 8.06 20.73 -2.98
N SER A 74 7.42 20.55 -1.84
CA SER A 74 7.81 19.58 -0.81
C SER A 74 6.81 18.43 -0.77
N VAL A 75 7.29 17.19 -0.93
CA VAL A 75 6.47 15.97 -1.05
C VAL A 75 6.75 15.08 0.15
N PHE A 76 5.72 14.80 0.93
CA PHE A 76 5.81 14.04 2.16
C PHE A 76 5.10 12.70 2.05
N PRO A 77 5.69 11.64 2.66
CA PRO A 77 5.06 10.33 2.74
C PRO A 77 3.87 10.34 3.69
N VAL A 78 3.22 9.21 3.80
CA VAL A 78 2.15 9.00 4.77
C VAL A 78 2.69 9.08 6.20
N PHE A 79 2.04 9.90 7.02
CA PHE A 79 2.33 10.03 8.44
C PHE A 79 1.40 9.13 9.25
N GLU A 80 1.97 8.11 9.90
CA GLU A 80 1.19 7.17 10.71
C GLU A 80 0.88 7.73 12.12
N ALA A 81 1.75 8.61 12.63
CA ALA A 81 1.67 9.09 14.02
C ALA A 81 1.24 10.56 14.17
N PHE A 82 1.04 11.28 13.07
CA PHE A 82 0.72 12.70 13.12
C PHE A 82 -0.65 13.01 12.51
N ASP A 83 -1.44 13.78 13.21
CA ASP A 83 -2.61 14.42 12.61
C ASP A 83 -2.14 15.61 11.76
N VAL A 84 -2.27 15.47 10.46
CA VAL A 84 -1.84 16.48 9.49
C VAL A 84 -2.90 17.58 9.24
N ARG A 85 -4.01 17.57 9.96
CA ARG A 85 -4.99 18.66 9.88
C ARG A 85 -4.39 19.99 10.41
N PRO A 86 -4.60 21.12 9.77
CA PRO A 86 -5.56 21.45 8.70
C PRO A 86 -5.01 21.32 7.25
N LEU A 87 -3.94 20.60 7.01
CA LEU A 87 -3.36 20.45 5.67
C LEU A 87 -4.31 19.72 4.71
N VAL A 88 -4.17 19.95 3.42
CA VAL A 88 -4.91 19.22 2.39
C VAL A 88 -4.44 17.77 2.38
N ARG A 89 -5.31 16.85 2.73
CA ARG A 89 -5.05 15.42 2.61
C ARG A 89 -5.21 14.98 1.17
N LEU A 90 -4.17 14.38 0.61
CA LEU A 90 -4.17 13.85 -0.74
C LEU A 90 -4.77 12.45 -0.81
N ARG A 91 -4.78 11.73 0.31
CA ARG A 91 -5.35 10.39 0.42
C ARG A 91 -6.76 10.45 1.01
N PRO A 92 -7.65 9.55 0.56
CA PRO A 92 -8.91 9.33 1.24
C PRO A 92 -8.67 8.98 2.72
N ALA A 93 -9.71 9.17 3.56
CA ALA A 93 -9.64 8.75 4.95
C ALA A 93 -9.23 7.28 5.06
N PRO A 94 -8.49 6.89 6.12
CA PRO A 94 -8.12 5.50 6.35
C PRO A 94 -9.34 4.58 6.26
N LEU A 95 -9.16 3.41 5.69
CA LEU A 95 -10.23 2.41 5.66
C LEU A 95 -10.56 2.00 7.10
N ARG A 96 -11.85 1.89 7.42
CA ARG A 96 -12.30 1.46 8.75
C ARG A 96 -11.78 0.07 9.12
N GLU A 97 -11.67 -0.79 8.10
CA GLU A 97 -11.14 -2.14 8.22
C GLU A 97 -9.97 -2.31 7.26
N THR A 98 -8.87 -2.82 7.78
CA THR A 98 -7.68 -3.08 6.97
C THR A 98 -7.85 -4.42 6.25
N ARG A 99 -8.18 -4.35 4.96
CA ARG A 99 -8.32 -5.50 4.07
C ARG A 99 -7.37 -5.31 2.89
N PHE A 100 -6.82 -6.41 2.39
CA PHE A 100 -5.85 -6.38 1.30
C PHE A 100 -6.36 -7.08 0.05
N VAL A 101 -5.86 -6.66 -1.09
CA VAL A 101 -5.81 -7.42 -2.34
C VAL A 101 -4.36 -7.43 -2.81
N LEU A 102 -3.87 -8.58 -3.22
CA LEU A 102 -2.46 -8.79 -3.56
C LEU A 102 -2.30 -9.17 -5.02
N ASP A 103 -1.29 -8.58 -5.64
CA ASP A 103 -0.83 -8.89 -6.97
C ASP A 103 -0.34 -10.35 -7.08
N GLY A 104 -0.49 -10.97 -8.26
CA GLY A 104 -0.23 -12.38 -8.54
C GLY A 104 1.14 -12.91 -8.10
N HIS A 105 2.14 -12.04 -8.01
CA HIS A 105 3.49 -12.40 -7.53
C HIS A 105 3.64 -12.53 -6.01
N LEU A 106 2.59 -12.19 -5.25
CA LEU A 106 2.64 -12.05 -3.80
C LEU A 106 1.95 -13.20 -3.03
N GLY A 107 1.78 -14.37 -3.65
CA GLY A 107 1.09 -15.50 -3.01
C GLY A 107 1.70 -15.97 -1.69
N ALA A 108 3.02 -15.93 -1.56
CA ALA A 108 3.69 -16.26 -0.30
C ALA A 108 3.40 -15.22 0.81
N LEU A 109 3.29 -13.94 0.46
CA LEU A 109 2.88 -12.89 1.38
C LEU A 109 1.41 -13.06 1.78
N ALA A 110 0.51 -13.32 0.82
CA ALA A 110 -0.91 -13.53 1.07
C ALA A 110 -1.13 -14.63 2.12
N ARG A 111 -0.48 -15.78 1.94
CA ARG A 111 -0.53 -16.90 2.90
C ARG A 111 -0.10 -16.49 4.31
N ARG A 112 0.99 -15.73 4.42
CA ARG A 112 1.53 -15.30 5.72
C ARG A 112 0.64 -14.27 6.41
N LEU A 113 0.08 -13.32 5.66
CA LEU A 113 -0.86 -12.34 6.21
C LEU A 113 -2.16 -13.00 6.67
N ARG A 114 -2.67 -14.00 5.93
CA ARG A 114 -3.82 -14.82 6.33
C ARG A 114 -3.55 -15.60 7.62
N LEU A 115 -2.36 -16.17 7.78
CA LEU A 115 -1.93 -16.83 9.04
C LEU A 115 -1.93 -15.87 10.23
N LEU A 116 -1.68 -14.59 10.00
CA LEU A 116 -1.75 -13.53 11.03
C LEU A 116 -3.19 -13.03 11.25
N GLY A 117 -4.18 -13.55 10.51
CA GLY A 117 -5.60 -13.21 10.66
C GLY A 117 -6.10 -12.10 9.73
N PHE A 118 -5.27 -11.59 8.83
CA PHE A 118 -5.67 -10.50 7.93
C PHE A 118 -6.46 -10.99 6.73
N ASP A 119 -7.51 -10.24 6.36
CA ASP A 119 -8.29 -10.49 5.16
C ASP A 119 -7.48 -10.09 3.91
N CYS A 120 -7.05 -11.10 3.16
CA CYS A 120 -6.19 -10.95 1.99
C CYS A 120 -6.78 -11.69 0.79
N LEU A 121 -7.37 -10.97 -0.15
CA LEU A 121 -7.72 -11.54 -1.45
C LEU A 121 -6.46 -11.71 -2.30
N TYR A 122 -6.36 -12.86 -2.92
CA TYR A 122 -5.26 -13.22 -3.80
C TYR A 122 -5.77 -14.21 -4.84
N ASP A 123 -5.58 -13.85 -6.09
CA ASP A 123 -5.84 -14.70 -7.24
C ASP A 123 -4.62 -14.62 -8.16
N THR A 124 -4.13 -15.79 -8.60
CA THR A 124 -2.96 -15.88 -9.48
C THR A 124 -3.28 -15.41 -10.89
N ASP A 125 -4.52 -15.54 -11.30
CA ASP A 125 -4.99 -15.29 -12.66
C ASP A 125 -5.61 -13.90 -12.83
N ALA A 126 -5.76 -13.13 -11.72
CA ALA A 126 -6.26 -11.77 -11.77
C ALA A 126 -5.29 -10.84 -12.53
N ASP A 127 -5.81 -10.15 -13.52
CA ASP A 127 -5.06 -9.12 -14.22
C ASP A 127 -5.08 -7.77 -13.48
N ASP A 128 -4.39 -6.78 -14.03
CA ASP A 128 -4.29 -5.44 -13.44
C ASP A 128 -5.66 -4.75 -13.30
N ASP A 129 -6.58 -4.96 -14.23
CA ASP A 129 -7.91 -4.35 -14.21
C ASP A 129 -8.76 -4.99 -13.12
N ASP A 130 -8.69 -6.31 -12.98
CA ASP A 130 -9.33 -7.07 -11.90
C ASP A 130 -8.85 -6.60 -10.53
N LEU A 131 -7.52 -6.46 -10.35
CA LEU A 131 -6.92 -6.01 -9.10
C LEU A 131 -7.39 -4.60 -8.71
N VAL A 132 -7.46 -3.69 -9.68
CA VAL A 132 -7.97 -2.33 -9.46
C VAL A 132 -9.46 -2.36 -9.10
N GLU A 133 -10.26 -3.14 -9.82
CA GLU A 133 -11.70 -3.28 -9.54
C GLU A 133 -11.94 -3.84 -8.13
N ILE A 134 -11.25 -4.91 -7.76
CA ILE A 134 -11.32 -5.53 -6.42
C ILE A 134 -10.91 -4.53 -5.34
N SER A 135 -9.83 -3.77 -5.57
CA SER A 135 -9.36 -2.75 -4.63
C SER A 135 -10.41 -1.68 -4.39
N VAL A 136 -11.00 -1.14 -5.45
CA VAL A 136 -11.98 -0.04 -5.38
C VAL A 136 -13.30 -0.51 -4.79
N ARG A 137 -13.91 -1.56 -5.35
CA ARG A 137 -15.22 -2.08 -4.90
C ARG A 137 -15.17 -2.68 -3.50
N GLY A 138 -14.11 -3.43 -3.21
CA GLY A 138 -13.90 -4.08 -1.93
C GLY A 138 -13.35 -3.17 -0.84
N ARG A 139 -13.01 -1.90 -1.16
CA ARG A 139 -12.28 -1.00 -0.27
C ARG A 139 -11.07 -1.70 0.33
N ARG A 140 -10.22 -2.25 -0.53
CA ARG A 140 -9.03 -3.02 -0.15
C ARG A 140 -7.77 -2.27 -0.51
N ILE A 141 -6.75 -2.39 0.31
CA ILE A 141 -5.42 -1.86 0.04
C ILE A 141 -4.77 -2.79 -0.98
N LEU A 142 -4.39 -2.24 -2.13
CA LEU A 142 -3.66 -2.97 -3.17
C LEU A 142 -2.18 -3.07 -2.79
N LEU A 143 -1.70 -4.29 -2.57
CA LEU A 143 -0.29 -4.58 -2.34
C LEU A 143 0.34 -5.09 -3.64
N THR A 144 1.37 -4.43 -4.12
CA THR A 144 2.07 -4.82 -5.36
C THR A 144 3.53 -4.38 -5.34
N ARG A 145 4.32 -4.92 -6.25
CA ARG A 145 5.67 -4.43 -6.60
C ARG A 145 5.68 -3.68 -7.92
N ASP A 146 4.53 -3.58 -8.59
CA ASP A 146 4.40 -2.82 -9.82
C ASP A 146 4.00 -1.36 -9.51
N ARG A 147 4.88 -0.44 -9.90
CA ARG A 147 4.65 0.99 -9.77
C ARG A 147 3.58 1.50 -10.74
N LEU A 148 3.47 0.89 -11.92
CA LEU A 148 2.52 1.34 -12.93
C LEU A 148 1.09 1.04 -12.50
N LEU A 149 0.87 -0.14 -11.90
CA LEU A 149 -0.41 -0.51 -11.32
C LEU A 149 -0.87 0.50 -10.26
N LEU A 150 0.02 0.92 -9.36
CA LEU A 150 -0.31 1.93 -8.32
C LEU A 150 -0.52 3.35 -8.85
N ARG A 151 -0.10 3.66 -10.08
CA ARG A 151 -0.32 4.97 -10.72
C ARG A 151 -1.69 5.07 -11.40
N ARG A 152 -2.42 3.99 -11.53
CA ARG A 152 -3.77 4.01 -12.08
C ARG A 152 -4.66 4.92 -11.23
N ARG A 153 -5.34 5.86 -11.87
CA ARG A 153 -6.14 6.91 -11.20
C ARG A 153 -7.20 6.34 -10.24
N ALA A 154 -7.74 5.17 -10.55
CA ALA A 154 -8.76 4.52 -9.74
C ALA A 154 -8.22 3.96 -8.41
N VAL A 155 -6.92 3.66 -8.32
CA VAL A 155 -6.31 3.13 -7.09
C VAL A 155 -6.16 4.25 -6.07
N THR A 156 -6.98 4.21 -5.03
CA THR A 156 -6.98 5.21 -3.95
C THR A 156 -6.19 4.75 -2.73
N HIS A 157 -6.12 3.44 -2.50
CA HIS A 157 -5.38 2.82 -1.41
C HIS A 157 -4.47 1.74 -1.96
N GLY A 158 -3.17 1.96 -1.90
CA GLY A 158 -2.18 1.02 -2.39
C GLY A 158 -0.85 1.20 -1.70
N TYR A 159 -0.02 0.17 -1.75
CA TYR A 159 1.32 0.19 -1.18
C TYR A 159 2.31 -0.56 -2.06
N LEU A 160 3.44 0.09 -2.34
CA LEU A 160 4.54 -0.49 -3.10
C LEU A 160 5.46 -1.28 -2.17
N LEU A 161 5.45 -2.59 -2.28
CA LEU A 161 6.38 -3.46 -1.56
C LEU A 161 7.80 -3.32 -2.09
N ARG A 162 8.76 -3.10 -1.20
CA ARG A 162 10.17 -2.85 -1.55
C ARG A 162 11.00 -4.13 -1.56
N SER A 163 10.76 -5.01 -0.58
CA SER A 163 11.45 -6.29 -0.49
C SER A 163 10.87 -7.34 -1.44
N ASP A 164 11.72 -8.24 -1.90
CA ASP A 164 11.35 -9.45 -2.64
C ASP A 164 11.19 -10.68 -1.71
N ARG A 165 11.58 -10.55 -0.44
CA ARG A 165 11.55 -11.62 0.55
C ARG A 165 10.23 -11.62 1.32
N PRO A 166 9.44 -12.70 1.28
CA PRO A 166 8.11 -12.74 1.92
C PRO A 166 8.11 -12.41 3.41
N ALA A 167 9.14 -12.80 4.16
CA ALA A 167 9.24 -12.49 5.59
C ALA A 167 9.46 -10.98 5.85
N GLU A 168 10.23 -10.33 5.00
CA GLU A 168 10.45 -8.88 5.07
C GLU A 168 9.21 -8.12 4.62
N GLN A 169 8.53 -8.58 3.56
CA GLN A 169 7.26 -8.03 3.10
C GLN A 169 6.19 -8.03 4.22
N VAL A 170 6.09 -9.12 5.00
CA VAL A 170 5.19 -9.16 6.17
C VAL A 170 5.54 -8.06 7.17
N ARG A 171 6.82 -7.92 7.52
CA ARG A 171 7.27 -6.86 8.46
C ARG A 171 6.98 -5.47 7.93
N GLU A 172 7.20 -5.28 6.62
CA GLU A 172 6.94 -4.03 5.91
C GLU A 172 5.45 -3.67 5.98
N VAL A 173 4.55 -4.60 5.67
CA VAL A 173 3.09 -4.40 5.73
C VAL A 173 2.63 -4.15 7.17
N VAL A 174 3.05 -5.00 8.13
CA VAL A 174 2.65 -4.86 9.54
C VAL A 174 3.10 -3.51 10.10
N ARG A 175 4.32 -3.06 9.79
CA ARG A 175 4.84 -1.76 10.22
C ARG A 175 4.09 -0.62 9.53
N ARG A 176 3.94 -0.71 8.19
CA ARG A 176 3.34 0.35 7.37
C ARG A 176 1.91 0.69 7.77
N PHE A 177 1.14 -0.31 8.16
CA PHE A 177 -0.27 -0.16 8.54
C PHE A 177 -0.51 -0.31 10.04
N GLN A 178 0.56 -0.32 10.85
CA GLN A 178 0.52 -0.40 12.33
C GLN A 178 -0.33 -1.58 12.85
N LEU A 179 -0.23 -2.73 12.20
CA LEU A 179 -1.11 -3.87 12.43
C LEU A 179 -0.74 -4.73 13.65
N GLY A 180 0.33 -4.39 14.38
CA GLY A 180 0.81 -5.20 15.51
C GLY A 180 -0.27 -5.56 16.54
N GLY A 181 -1.15 -4.59 16.86
CA GLY A 181 -2.26 -4.80 17.80
C GLY A 181 -3.48 -5.53 17.22
N SER A 182 -3.50 -5.75 15.89
CA SER A 182 -4.61 -6.41 15.18
C SER A 182 -4.27 -7.83 14.73
N ILE A 183 -3.11 -8.36 15.13
CA ILE A 183 -2.70 -9.72 14.79
C ILE A 183 -3.57 -10.70 15.58
N ALA A 184 -4.30 -11.56 14.85
CA ALA A 184 -5.14 -12.63 15.38
C ALA A 184 -4.83 -13.96 14.65
N PRO A 185 -3.75 -14.66 15.04
CA PRO A 185 -3.31 -15.85 14.33
C PRO A 185 -4.38 -16.93 14.27
N PHE A 186 -4.38 -17.69 13.17
CA PHE A 186 -5.27 -18.83 12.95
C PHE A 186 -6.76 -18.52 12.95
N THR A 187 -7.14 -17.28 12.67
CA THR A 187 -8.55 -16.88 12.45
C THR A 187 -8.95 -16.96 10.98
N ARG A 188 -7.98 -17.14 10.06
CA ARG A 188 -8.24 -17.27 8.63
C ARG A 188 -7.48 -18.43 8.00
N CYS A 189 -8.12 -19.06 7.03
CA CYS A 189 -7.50 -20.12 6.25
C CYS A 189 -6.39 -19.54 5.35
N PRO A 190 -5.13 -20.02 5.45
CA PRO A 190 -4.05 -19.52 4.62
C PRO A 190 -4.22 -19.84 3.14
N ALA A 191 -5.01 -20.86 2.79
CA ALA A 191 -5.26 -21.23 1.40
C ALA A 191 -6.35 -20.39 0.74
N CYS A 192 -7.55 -20.30 1.33
CA CYS A 192 -8.72 -19.68 0.70
C CYS A 192 -9.17 -18.35 1.33
N ASN A 193 -8.51 -17.86 2.37
CA ASN A 193 -8.90 -16.64 3.09
C ASN A 193 -10.22 -16.74 3.89
N GLY A 194 -10.88 -17.88 3.90
CA GLY A 194 -12.10 -18.09 4.69
C GLY A 194 -11.84 -17.93 6.18
N GLU A 195 -12.84 -17.46 6.91
CA GLU A 195 -12.77 -17.39 8.36
C GLU A 195 -12.76 -18.80 8.96
N LEU A 196 -11.89 -19.00 9.94
CA LEU A 196 -11.83 -20.25 10.69
C LEU A 196 -12.73 -20.12 11.92
N VAL A 197 -13.59 -21.08 12.12
CA VAL A 197 -14.45 -21.17 13.29
C VAL A 197 -14.11 -22.44 14.09
N ARG A 198 -14.08 -22.33 15.40
CA ARG A 198 -13.87 -23.48 16.25
C ARG A 198 -14.96 -24.52 16.03
N VAL A 199 -14.55 -25.77 15.87
CA VAL A 199 -15.45 -26.91 15.63
C VAL A 199 -15.18 -27.99 16.66
N GLU A 200 -16.24 -28.52 17.25
CA GLU A 200 -16.14 -29.67 18.14
C GLU A 200 -15.61 -30.91 17.39
N LYS A 201 -14.64 -31.59 17.99
CA LYS A 201 -13.99 -32.76 17.39
C LYS A 201 -15.02 -33.82 16.94
N ALA A 202 -16.03 -34.07 17.77
CA ALA A 202 -17.08 -35.05 17.46
C ALA A 202 -17.84 -34.75 16.14
N ALA A 203 -18.00 -33.46 15.79
CA ALA A 203 -18.68 -33.04 14.59
C ALA A 203 -17.91 -33.37 13.30
N ILE A 204 -16.57 -33.41 13.39
CA ILE A 204 -15.67 -33.60 12.24
C ILE A 204 -14.87 -34.91 12.29
N GLU A 205 -15.02 -35.70 13.35
CA GLU A 205 -14.20 -36.88 13.60
C GLU A 205 -14.18 -37.86 12.42
N HIS A 206 -15.32 -38.05 11.75
CA HIS A 206 -15.44 -38.90 10.58
C HIS A 206 -14.62 -38.43 9.37
N ARG A 207 -14.21 -37.18 9.34
CA ARG A 207 -13.39 -36.55 8.27
C ARG A 207 -11.89 -36.50 8.61
N LEU A 208 -11.52 -36.83 9.86
CA LEU A 208 -10.14 -36.73 10.30
C LEU A 208 -9.34 -37.98 9.97
N PRO A 209 -8.11 -37.84 9.47
CA PRO A 209 -7.16 -38.96 9.37
C PRO A 209 -6.94 -39.61 10.73
N PRO A 210 -6.69 -40.93 10.80
CA PRO A 210 -6.54 -41.66 12.08
C PRO A 210 -5.45 -41.09 13.01
N GLY A 211 -4.35 -40.60 12.44
CA GLY A 211 -3.29 -39.93 13.22
C GLY A 211 -3.75 -38.61 13.83
N THR A 212 -4.36 -37.74 13.05
CA THR A 212 -4.88 -36.45 13.47
C THR A 212 -5.94 -36.60 14.56
N ARG A 213 -6.86 -37.57 14.39
CA ARG A 213 -7.93 -37.89 15.34
C ARG A 213 -7.36 -38.24 16.73
N ARG A 214 -6.23 -38.95 16.79
CA ARG A 214 -5.61 -39.36 18.04
C ARG A 214 -4.76 -38.28 18.69
N THR A 215 -4.21 -37.36 17.89
CA THR A 215 -3.16 -36.45 18.36
C THR A 215 -3.74 -35.07 18.75
N TYR A 216 -4.84 -34.65 18.14
CA TYR A 216 -5.36 -33.30 18.32
C TYR A 216 -6.79 -33.30 18.83
N ASP A 217 -7.11 -32.34 19.70
CA ASP A 217 -8.43 -32.20 20.32
C ASP A 217 -9.10 -30.88 19.96
N GLU A 218 -8.34 -29.88 19.46
CA GLU A 218 -8.86 -28.59 19.04
C GLU A 218 -8.79 -28.44 17.52
N PHE A 219 -9.88 -27.98 16.92
CA PHE A 219 -10.03 -27.79 15.48
C PHE A 219 -10.72 -26.47 15.15
N HIS A 220 -10.27 -25.87 14.04
CA HIS A 220 -10.82 -24.61 13.48
C HIS A 220 -11.09 -24.76 12.00
#